data_5fa4a5d532e9629977139360c561000c
#
_entry.id   5fa4a5d532e9629977139360c561000c
#
_cell.length_a   1.000
_cell.length_b   1.000
_cell.length_c   1.000
_cell.angle_alpha   90.00
_cell.angle_beta   90.00
_cell.angle_gamma   90.00
#
_symmetry.space_group_name_H-M   'P 1'
#
loop_
_entity.id
_entity.type
_entity.pdbx_description
1 polymer ?
#
loop_
_entity_poly.entity_id
_entity_poly.type
_entity_poly.pdbx_seq_one_letter_code
_entity_poly.pdbx_strand_id
1 'polypeptide(L)'
;MKYLVMLCDGMADEPNEALGNSTPMEKANKPCMDSLAAKAEVGIVKTVAEGLKPGSDVANLSVLGYEPAVYYSGRSPLEAASIGIDLKDTDVTLRCNLVTLSDDEDYENKTILDYCADDISSEEAKILIEYIQEKLGNDVFRFYPGVSYRHCLVWSNGNPHPGVLTPPHDITGKVITDYIPKGEDVDELYDLMKKSYDLLKDHPVNQARIARGKRPANSIWLWGEGTKPLLDNFSEKFGIKGSMISAVDLLKGIAICAGMNSVDVDGATGYLDTNFDGKCKAAIEEFKNGADLVYVHVEAPDECGHRGEIENKVKAIEMIDEHILGPVVEFLKGYDDFAVLVCPDHPTPLSIRTHTSTPVPYLIYDSKNEINSGVKVFCEKEARETGNYIEKGFRLHI
;
A
#
# COMPACT_ATOMS: atom_id res chain seq x y z
N MET A 1 -27.20 10.12 -1.00
CA MET A 1 -26.17 10.33 0.03
C MET A 1 -24.81 10.25 -0.59
N LYS A 2 -23.84 11.08 -0.19
CA LYS A 2 -22.44 11.00 -0.64
C LYS A 2 -21.56 10.57 0.52
N TYR A 3 -20.54 9.78 0.24
CA TYR A 3 -19.65 9.18 1.23
C TYR A 3 -18.19 9.53 0.93
N LEU A 4 -17.52 10.15 1.87
CA LEU A 4 -16.07 10.40 1.80
C LEU A 4 -15.37 9.48 2.80
N VAL A 5 -14.42 8.70 2.32
CA VAL A 5 -13.43 8.03 3.19
C VAL A 5 -12.11 8.76 3.04
N MET A 6 -11.66 9.41 4.12
CA MET A 6 -10.34 10.01 4.21
C MET A 6 -9.42 9.04 4.98
N LEU A 7 -8.66 8.27 4.26
CA LEU A 7 -7.71 7.34 4.84
C LEU A 7 -6.33 7.99 4.96
N CYS A 8 -5.90 8.15 6.20
CA CYS A 8 -4.62 8.75 6.56
C CYS A 8 -3.66 7.63 6.96
N ASP A 9 -2.98 7.04 5.97
CA ASP A 9 -2.12 5.86 6.14
C ASP A 9 -1.08 6.08 7.23
N GLY A 10 -0.98 5.14 8.16
CA GLY A 10 -0.02 5.15 9.24
C GLY A 10 -0.12 6.32 10.22
N MET A 11 -1.22 7.09 10.21
CA MET A 11 -1.36 8.33 11.00
C MET A 11 -1.29 8.08 12.51
N ALA A 12 -1.83 6.96 13.00
CA ALA A 12 -1.81 6.62 14.40
C ALA A 12 -0.40 6.31 14.93
N ASP A 13 -0.16 6.70 16.18
CA ASP A 13 1.16 6.60 16.81
C ASP A 13 1.04 6.42 18.34
N GLU A 14 2.17 6.35 18.99
CA GLU A 14 2.32 6.36 20.43
C GLU A 14 2.81 7.73 20.91
N PRO A 15 2.59 8.07 22.21
CA PRO A 15 3.14 9.29 22.79
C PRO A 15 4.67 9.34 22.63
N ASN A 16 5.18 10.50 22.19
CA ASN A 16 6.59 10.73 21.93
C ASN A 16 7.13 11.87 22.82
N GLU A 17 8.28 11.64 23.46
CA GLU A 17 8.91 12.66 24.35
C GLU A 17 9.22 13.98 23.62
N ALA A 18 9.66 13.91 22.36
CA ALA A 18 9.93 15.09 21.55
C ALA A 18 8.68 15.94 21.26
N LEU A 19 7.51 15.34 21.39
CA LEU A 19 6.20 16.00 21.28
C LEU A 19 5.58 16.33 22.65
N GLY A 20 6.37 16.27 23.73
CA GLY A 20 5.88 16.47 25.09
C GLY A 20 4.94 15.37 25.58
N ASN A 21 5.25 14.12 25.26
CA ASN A 21 4.46 12.93 25.55
C ASN A 21 3.06 12.94 24.89
N SER A 22 2.95 13.58 23.74
CA SER A 22 1.75 13.55 22.90
C SER A 22 2.00 12.73 21.63
N THR A 23 0.93 12.28 20.96
CA THR A 23 1.02 11.67 19.65
C THR A 23 1.08 12.74 18.54
N PRO A 24 1.52 12.41 17.32
CA PRO A 24 1.39 13.31 16.18
C PRO A 24 -0.05 13.77 15.93
N MET A 25 -1.06 12.90 16.14
CA MET A 25 -2.47 13.28 16.02
C MET A 25 -2.90 14.31 17.07
N GLU A 26 -2.40 14.22 18.29
CA GLU A 26 -2.68 15.22 19.35
C GLU A 26 -2.03 16.58 19.04
N LYS A 27 -0.84 16.58 18.42
CA LYS A 27 -0.08 17.81 18.13
C LYS A 27 -0.50 18.52 16.85
N ALA A 28 -0.98 17.78 15.86
CA ALA A 28 -1.35 18.35 14.58
C ALA A 28 -2.51 19.35 14.71
N ASN A 29 -2.35 20.50 14.06
CA ASN A 29 -3.43 21.47 13.88
C ASN A 29 -4.36 20.99 12.76
N LYS A 30 -5.48 20.35 13.13
CA LYS A 30 -6.42 19.69 12.21
C LYS A 30 -7.86 20.07 12.53
N PRO A 31 -8.22 21.34 12.37
CA PRO A 31 -9.51 21.87 12.82
C PRO A 31 -10.72 21.20 12.15
N CYS A 32 -10.58 20.71 10.91
CA CYS A 32 -11.67 20.01 10.24
C CYS A 32 -11.93 18.65 10.89
N MET A 33 -10.88 17.82 11.09
CA MET A 33 -11.01 16.54 11.80
C MET A 33 -11.60 16.72 13.20
N ASP A 34 -11.09 17.68 13.95
CA ASP A 34 -11.54 17.94 15.32
C ASP A 34 -13.01 18.41 15.38
N SER A 35 -13.41 19.27 14.44
CA SER A 35 -14.80 19.74 14.37
C SER A 35 -15.77 18.64 13.94
N LEU A 36 -15.36 17.76 13.03
CA LEU A 36 -16.15 16.58 12.66
C LEU A 36 -16.26 15.61 13.83
N ALA A 37 -15.15 15.32 14.52
CA ALA A 37 -15.12 14.41 15.65
C ALA A 37 -16.06 14.83 16.78
N ALA A 38 -16.16 16.14 17.06
CA ALA A 38 -17.09 16.66 18.07
C ALA A 38 -18.56 16.31 17.80
N LYS A 39 -18.92 16.03 16.53
CA LYS A 39 -20.29 15.79 16.05
C LYS A 39 -20.49 14.42 15.42
N ALA A 40 -19.53 13.52 15.59
CA ALA A 40 -19.46 12.22 14.94
C ALA A 40 -19.52 11.07 15.94
N GLU A 41 -19.81 9.87 15.47
CA GLU A 41 -19.42 8.67 16.18
C GLU A 41 -17.90 8.57 16.15
N VAL A 42 -17.27 8.48 17.31
CA VAL A 42 -15.82 8.34 17.46
C VAL A 42 -15.54 7.09 18.29
N GLY A 43 -14.52 6.34 17.91
CA GLY A 43 -14.11 5.13 18.63
C GLY A 43 -12.81 4.56 18.10
N ILE A 44 -12.58 3.32 18.47
CA ILE A 44 -11.39 2.54 18.08
C ILE A 44 -11.83 1.36 17.21
N VAL A 45 -11.09 1.06 16.16
CA VAL A 45 -11.37 -0.06 15.25
C VAL A 45 -10.13 -0.91 15.02
N LYS A 46 -10.31 -2.23 15.02
CA LYS A 46 -9.28 -3.21 14.67
C LYS A 46 -9.34 -3.50 13.17
N THR A 47 -8.49 -2.82 12.42
CA THR A 47 -8.39 -2.92 10.96
C THR A 47 -7.59 -4.13 10.50
N VAL A 48 -6.56 -4.51 11.24
CA VAL A 48 -5.73 -5.69 10.98
C VAL A 48 -6.35 -6.90 11.66
N ALA A 49 -6.82 -7.86 10.85
CA ALA A 49 -7.41 -9.10 11.37
C ALA A 49 -6.37 -9.96 12.10
N GLU A 50 -6.83 -10.73 13.09
CA GLU A 50 -5.97 -11.64 13.84
C GLU A 50 -5.30 -12.68 12.92
N GLY A 51 -4.01 -12.92 13.14
CA GLY A 51 -3.21 -13.87 12.35
C GLY A 51 -2.66 -13.30 11.05
N LEU A 52 -3.04 -12.09 10.64
CA LEU A 52 -2.49 -11.41 9.48
C LEU A 52 -1.40 -10.41 9.89
N LYS A 53 -0.39 -10.25 9.04
CA LYS A 53 0.64 -9.23 9.25
C LYS A 53 0.04 -7.84 9.03
N PRO A 54 0.41 -6.84 9.86
CA PRO A 54 -0.04 -5.48 9.65
C PRO A 54 0.53 -4.92 8.33
N GLY A 55 -0.34 -4.35 7.52
CA GLY A 55 0.00 -3.73 6.24
C GLY A 55 -1.21 -3.10 5.60
N SER A 56 -0.96 -2.15 4.71
CA SER A 56 -2.01 -1.37 4.04
C SER A 56 -2.92 -2.23 3.16
N ASP A 57 -2.45 -3.38 2.67
CA ASP A 57 -3.26 -4.36 1.93
C ASP A 57 -4.41 -4.91 2.77
N VAL A 58 -4.07 -5.50 3.92
CA VAL A 58 -5.03 -6.11 4.85
C VAL A 58 -5.94 -5.05 5.47
N ALA A 59 -5.36 -3.95 5.92
CA ALA A 59 -6.10 -2.91 6.63
C ALA A 59 -7.07 -2.15 5.72
N ASN A 60 -6.64 -1.81 4.49
CA ASN A 60 -7.53 -1.13 3.53
C ASN A 60 -8.65 -2.05 3.01
N LEU A 61 -8.42 -3.36 2.85
CA LEU A 61 -9.51 -4.31 2.62
C LEU A 61 -10.57 -4.23 3.74
N SER A 62 -10.12 -4.22 5.00
CA SER A 62 -11.03 -4.06 6.14
C SER A 62 -11.84 -2.76 6.06
N VAL A 63 -11.19 -1.62 5.87
CA VAL A 63 -11.88 -0.32 5.81
C VAL A 63 -12.87 -0.24 4.64
N LEU A 64 -12.57 -0.91 3.52
CA LEU A 64 -13.47 -1.01 2.37
C LEU A 64 -14.65 -1.99 2.58
N GLY A 65 -14.71 -2.69 3.72
CA GLY A 65 -15.79 -3.62 4.03
C GLY A 65 -15.61 -5.03 3.49
N TYR A 66 -14.39 -5.38 3.08
CA TYR A 66 -14.03 -6.76 2.71
C TYR A 66 -13.31 -7.43 3.87
N GLU A 67 -13.75 -8.64 4.23
CA GLU A 67 -13.11 -9.43 5.29
C GLU A 67 -11.74 -9.96 4.82
N PRO A 68 -10.61 -9.47 5.36
CA PRO A 68 -9.29 -9.84 4.84
C PRO A 68 -9.01 -11.35 4.91
N ALA A 69 -9.52 -12.04 5.92
CA ALA A 69 -9.37 -13.49 6.05
C ALA A 69 -10.00 -14.29 4.89
N VAL A 70 -10.97 -13.68 4.19
CA VAL A 70 -11.66 -14.30 3.05
C VAL A 70 -11.06 -13.87 1.72
N TYR A 71 -10.71 -12.59 1.60
CA TYR A 71 -10.38 -11.98 0.31
C TYR A 71 -8.90 -11.74 0.06
N TYR A 72 -8.07 -11.72 1.11
CA TYR A 72 -6.64 -11.47 0.95
C TYR A 72 -5.92 -12.72 0.46
N SER A 73 -5.29 -12.63 -0.70
CA SER A 73 -4.60 -13.74 -1.37
C SER A 73 -3.14 -13.41 -1.72
N GLY A 74 -2.59 -12.37 -1.12
CA GLY A 74 -1.23 -11.89 -1.35
C GLY A 74 -1.18 -10.48 -1.94
N ARG A 75 -0.02 -9.87 -1.85
CA ARG A 75 0.22 -8.50 -2.32
C ARG A 75 0.50 -8.42 -3.81
N SER A 76 1.28 -9.38 -4.35
CA SER A 76 1.71 -9.36 -5.76
C SER A 76 0.56 -9.33 -6.77
N PRO A 77 -0.58 -10.01 -6.59
CA PRO A 77 -1.67 -9.93 -7.56
C PRO A 77 -2.38 -8.57 -7.55
N LEU A 78 -2.38 -7.86 -6.44
CA LEU A 78 -2.90 -6.50 -6.37
C LEU A 78 -1.98 -5.52 -7.13
N GLU A 79 -0.68 -5.65 -6.95
CA GLU A 79 0.32 -4.89 -7.71
C GLU A 79 0.25 -5.21 -9.21
N ALA A 80 0.03 -6.47 -9.58
CA ALA A 80 -0.18 -6.88 -10.97
C ALA A 80 -1.42 -6.24 -11.59
N ALA A 81 -2.53 -6.21 -10.87
CA ALA A 81 -3.76 -5.57 -11.33
C ALA A 81 -3.56 -4.07 -11.57
N SER A 82 -2.80 -3.38 -10.71
CA SER A 82 -2.55 -1.93 -10.81
C SER A 82 -1.81 -1.53 -12.08
N ILE A 83 -0.95 -2.39 -12.60
CA ILE A 83 -0.22 -2.17 -13.86
C ILE A 83 -0.94 -2.74 -15.09
N GLY A 84 -2.21 -3.14 -14.93
CA GLY A 84 -3.07 -3.56 -16.05
C GLY A 84 -2.88 -5.00 -16.49
N ILE A 85 -2.29 -5.87 -15.67
CA ILE A 85 -2.18 -7.30 -15.97
C ILE A 85 -3.52 -7.96 -15.73
N ASP A 86 -4.10 -8.56 -16.78
CA ASP A 86 -5.29 -9.38 -16.67
C ASP A 86 -4.94 -10.81 -16.24
N LEU A 87 -5.17 -11.09 -14.96
CA LEU A 87 -4.88 -12.38 -14.33
C LEU A 87 -6.05 -13.35 -14.53
N LYS A 88 -5.72 -14.59 -14.89
CA LYS A 88 -6.66 -15.71 -14.81
C LYS A 88 -6.76 -16.20 -13.35
N ASP A 89 -7.85 -16.87 -13.01
CA ASP A 89 -8.08 -17.41 -11.66
C ASP A 89 -7.07 -18.49 -11.26
N THR A 90 -6.40 -19.11 -12.25
CA THR A 90 -5.35 -20.12 -12.05
C THR A 90 -3.93 -19.56 -12.09
N ASP A 91 -3.76 -18.26 -12.34
CA ASP A 91 -2.45 -17.64 -12.36
C ASP A 91 -1.95 -17.38 -10.93
N VAL A 92 -0.67 -17.64 -10.72
CA VAL A 92 0.06 -17.23 -9.52
C VAL A 92 0.99 -16.08 -9.91
N THR A 93 0.98 -15.02 -9.14
CA THR A 93 1.90 -13.91 -9.31
C THR A 93 3.02 -13.98 -8.28
N LEU A 94 4.20 -13.54 -8.67
CA LEU A 94 5.33 -13.33 -7.76
C LEU A 94 5.86 -11.91 -7.94
N ARG A 95 6.30 -11.31 -6.86
CA ARG A 95 7.14 -10.12 -6.95
C ARG A 95 8.49 -10.53 -7.53
N CYS A 96 8.98 -9.74 -8.46
CA CYS A 96 10.24 -9.95 -9.15
C CYS A 96 11.10 -8.71 -8.94
N ASN A 97 12.03 -8.77 -7.98
CA ASN A 97 12.97 -7.69 -7.78
C ASN A 97 14.15 -7.82 -8.72
N LEU A 98 14.65 -6.69 -9.24
CA LEU A 98 16.00 -6.59 -9.75
C LEU A 98 16.94 -6.33 -8.58
N VAL A 99 17.89 -7.23 -8.36
CA VAL A 99 18.82 -7.19 -7.23
C VAL A 99 20.28 -7.15 -7.68
N THR A 100 21.19 -6.78 -6.77
CA THR A 100 22.65 -6.89 -6.98
C THR A 100 23.18 -8.07 -6.19
N LEU A 101 23.75 -9.04 -6.88
CA LEU A 101 24.49 -10.16 -6.31
C LEU A 101 26.00 -9.97 -6.50
N SER A 102 26.82 -10.58 -5.63
CA SER A 102 28.28 -10.63 -5.75
C SER A 102 28.74 -11.44 -6.99
N ASP A 103 29.98 -11.24 -7.43
CA ASP A 103 30.45 -11.74 -8.73
C ASP A 103 31.30 -13.00 -8.65
N ASP A 104 32.05 -13.21 -7.57
CA ASP A 104 33.17 -14.14 -7.51
C ASP A 104 32.83 -15.59 -7.17
N GLU A 105 31.54 -15.89 -6.85
CA GLU A 105 31.14 -17.22 -6.38
C GLU A 105 30.17 -17.90 -7.37
N ASP A 106 30.04 -19.23 -7.22
CA ASP A 106 28.92 -19.94 -7.82
C ASP A 106 27.60 -19.34 -7.37
N TYR A 107 26.55 -19.43 -8.19
CA TYR A 107 25.30 -18.70 -7.95
C TYR A 107 24.74 -18.89 -6.53
N GLU A 108 24.69 -20.13 -6.04
CA GLU A 108 24.18 -20.49 -4.71
C GLU A 108 25.00 -19.91 -3.54
N ASN A 109 26.26 -19.52 -3.79
CA ASN A 109 27.17 -18.97 -2.77
C ASN A 109 27.29 -17.44 -2.85
N LYS A 110 26.56 -16.80 -3.76
CA LYS A 110 26.57 -15.35 -3.91
C LYS A 110 25.95 -14.65 -2.71
N THR A 111 26.35 -13.42 -2.49
CA THR A 111 25.79 -12.54 -1.47
C THR A 111 24.83 -11.56 -2.12
N ILE A 112 23.64 -11.33 -1.54
CA ILE A 112 22.80 -10.18 -1.89
C ILE A 112 23.48 -8.92 -1.36
N LEU A 113 24.03 -8.12 -2.28
CA LEU A 113 24.65 -6.83 -1.94
C LEU A 113 23.61 -5.71 -1.81
N ASP A 114 22.54 -5.80 -2.59
CA ASP A 114 21.47 -4.81 -2.59
C ASP A 114 20.18 -5.39 -3.18
N TYR A 115 19.07 -5.22 -2.48
CA TYR A 115 17.75 -5.70 -2.90
C TYR A 115 17.06 -4.81 -3.94
N CYS A 116 17.57 -3.59 -4.19
CA CYS A 116 16.99 -2.59 -5.09
C CYS A 116 17.96 -2.07 -6.17
N ALA A 117 19.18 -2.61 -6.25
CA ALA A 117 20.20 -2.22 -7.23
C ALA A 117 20.42 -0.69 -7.29
N ASP A 118 20.73 -0.04 -6.15
CA ASP A 118 20.85 1.42 -6.00
C ASP A 118 19.62 2.17 -6.51
N ASP A 119 18.42 1.70 -6.17
CA ASP A 119 17.14 2.26 -6.63
C ASP A 119 17.13 2.49 -8.14
N ILE A 120 17.35 1.42 -8.90
CA ILE A 120 17.42 1.47 -10.37
C ILE A 120 16.23 2.23 -10.96
N SER A 121 16.49 3.09 -11.95
CA SER A 121 15.42 3.84 -12.61
C SER A 121 14.45 2.90 -13.35
N SER A 122 13.18 3.32 -13.44
CA SER A 122 12.15 2.54 -14.14
C SER A 122 12.49 2.32 -15.61
N GLU A 123 13.16 3.29 -16.26
CA GLU A 123 13.58 3.19 -17.65
C GLU A 123 14.63 2.11 -17.85
N GLU A 124 15.70 2.09 -17.02
CA GLU A 124 16.73 1.08 -17.08
C GLU A 124 16.19 -0.31 -16.73
N ALA A 125 15.36 -0.39 -15.69
CA ALA A 125 14.75 -1.62 -15.22
C ALA A 125 13.82 -2.25 -16.27
N LYS A 126 13.03 -1.41 -16.96
CA LYS A 126 12.16 -1.87 -18.04
C LYS A 126 12.93 -2.57 -19.14
N ILE A 127 14.06 -2.01 -19.58
CA ILE A 127 14.92 -2.63 -20.59
C ILE A 127 15.39 -4.03 -20.14
N LEU A 128 15.83 -4.15 -18.87
CA LEU A 128 16.30 -5.41 -18.33
C LEU A 128 15.18 -6.46 -18.21
N ILE A 129 14.01 -6.08 -17.77
CA ILE A 129 12.86 -7.00 -17.60
C ILE A 129 12.29 -7.41 -18.97
N GLU A 130 12.22 -6.51 -19.94
CA GLU A 130 11.83 -6.84 -21.31
C GLU A 130 12.84 -7.83 -21.95
N TYR A 131 14.13 -7.68 -21.66
CA TYR A 131 15.15 -8.62 -22.09
C TYR A 131 15.01 -9.99 -21.41
N ILE A 132 14.72 -10.03 -20.11
CA ILE A 132 14.40 -11.27 -19.40
C ILE A 132 13.15 -11.93 -19.99
N GLN A 133 12.10 -11.15 -20.29
CA GLN A 133 10.88 -11.67 -20.94
C GLN A 133 11.22 -12.27 -22.32
N GLU A 134 12.04 -11.62 -23.12
CA GLU A 134 12.46 -12.14 -24.43
C GLU A 134 13.23 -13.47 -24.33
N LYS A 135 14.10 -13.61 -23.33
CA LYS A 135 15.01 -14.76 -23.21
C LYS A 135 14.47 -15.92 -22.39
N LEU A 136 13.71 -15.63 -21.34
CA LEU A 136 13.21 -16.63 -20.38
C LEU A 136 11.69 -16.74 -20.36
N GLY A 137 10.97 -15.73 -20.86
CA GLY A 137 9.51 -15.75 -20.93
C GLY A 137 8.97 -16.82 -21.87
N ASN A 138 7.84 -17.40 -21.50
CA ASN A 138 7.14 -18.42 -22.27
C ASN A 138 5.65 -18.46 -21.89
N ASP A 139 4.90 -19.47 -22.31
CA ASP A 139 3.47 -19.59 -22.01
C ASP A 139 3.17 -19.84 -20.51
N VAL A 140 4.17 -20.31 -19.76
CA VAL A 140 4.05 -20.57 -18.31
C VAL A 140 4.52 -19.38 -17.48
N PHE A 141 5.64 -18.76 -17.87
CA PHE A 141 6.27 -17.67 -17.15
C PHE A 141 6.28 -16.38 -17.98
N ARG A 142 5.65 -15.32 -17.48
CA ARG A 142 5.58 -14.02 -18.14
C ARG A 142 6.03 -12.92 -17.18
N PHE A 143 7.04 -12.15 -17.60
CA PHE A 143 7.63 -11.07 -16.82
C PHE A 143 7.06 -9.73 -17.28
N TYR A 144 6.66 -8.90 -16.34
CA TYR A 144 6.09 -7.58 -16.58
C TYR A 144 6.88 -6.51 -15.83
N PRO A 145 7.34 -5.46 -16.51
CA PRO A 145 8.02 -4.35 -15.86
C PRO A 145 7.05 -3.55 -14.98
N GLY A 146 7.50 -3.20 -13.79
CA GLY A 146 6.83 -2.30 -12.86
C GLY A 146 7.66 -1.04 -12.65
N VAL A 147 7.71 -0.56 -11.40
CA VAL A 147 8.40 0.68 -11.04
C VAL A 147 9.72 0.39 -10.34
N SER A 148 10.81 1.06 -10.79
CA SER A 148 12.15 0.91 -10.23
C SER A 148 12.59 -0.57 -10.22
N TYR A 149 12.97 -1.12 -9.10
CA TYR A 149 13.41 -2.50 -8.92
C TYR A 149 12.27 -3.52 -8.77
N ARG A 150 11.00 -3.07 -8.70
CA ARG A 150 9.81 -3.90 -8.42
C ARG A 150 9.06 -4.25 -9.69
N HIS A 151 9.02 -5.53 -10.02
CA HIS A 151 8.39 -6.09 -11.21
C HIS A 151 7.52 -7.28 -10.83
N CYS A 152 6.81 -7.83 -11.80
CA CYS A 152 5.89 -8.95 -11.61
C CYS A 152 6.25 -10.12 -12.53
N LEU A 153 6.26 -11.33 -11.97
CA LEU A 153 6.20 -12.58 -12.71
C LEU A 153 4.79 -13.15 -12.59
N VAL A 154 4.18 -13.51 -13.72
CA VAL A 154 2.96 -14.31 -13.77
C VAL A 154 3.33 -15.74 -14.13
N TRP A 155 2.95 -16.67 -13.26
CA TRP A 155 3.16 -18.10 -13.39
C TRP A 155 1.81 -18.77 -13.70
N SER A 156 1.59 -19.08 -14.98
CA SER A 156 0.33 -19.68 -15.44
C SER A 156 0.14 -21.09 -14.90
N ASN A 157 -1.00 -21.33 -14.26
CA ASN A 157 -1.33 -22.57 -13.53
C ASN A 157 -0.25 -22.95 -12.49
N GLY A 158 0.36 -21.94 -11.87
CA GLY A 158 1.40 -22.12 -10.87
C GLY A 158 0.88 -22.70 -9.55
N ASN A 159 1.81 -23.14 -8.70
CA ASN A 159 1.49 -23.58 -7.35
C ASN A 159 1.27 -22.34 -6.45
N PRO A 160 0.08 -22.13 -5.87
CA PRO A 160 -0.20 -20.97 -5.00
C PRO A 160 0.50 -21.07 -3.65
N HIS A 161 1.05 -22.22 -3.29
CA HIS A 161 1.77 -22.46 -2.04
C HIS A 161 3.09 -23.21 -2.32
N PRO A 162 4.04 -22.58 -3.04
CA PRO A 162 5.22 -23.29 -3.53
C PRO A 162 6.22 -23.59 -2.39
N GLY A 163 6.03 -23.01 -1.21
CA GLY A 163 6.92 -23.18 -0.06
C GLY A 163 7.48 -21.87 0.44
N VAL A 164 8.78 -21.84 0.74
CA VAL A 164 9.44 -20.65 1.31
C VAL A 164 10.13 -19.86 0.20
N LEU A 165 9.65 -18.64 -0.04
CA LEU A 165 10.24 -17.65 -0.91
C LEU A 165 10.65 -16.43 -0.08
N THR A 166 11.95 -16.27 0.15
CA THR A 166 12.47 -15.27 1.10
C THR A 166 12.50 -13.87 0.48
N PRO A 167 11.97 -12.83 1.14
CA PRO A 167 12.09 -11.44 0.69
C PRO A 167 13.56 -10.99 0.62
N PRO A 168 14.02 -10.36 -0.46
CA PRO A 168 15.43 -10.02 -0.63
C PRO A 168 15.92 -8.94 0.34
N HIS A 169 15.04 -8.06 0.81
CA HIS A 169 15.38 -7.02 1.78
C HIS A 169 15.70 -7.59 3.19
N ASP A 170 15.18 -8.77 3.53
CA ASP A 170 15.46 -9.45 4.81
C ASP A 170 16.86 -10.11 4.83
N ILE A 171 17.49 -10.23 3.67
CA ILE A 171 18.74 -10.97 3.50
C ILE A 171 19.85 -10.16 2.84
N THR A 172 19.73 -8.85 2.78
CA THR A 172 20.78 -7.97 2.30
C THR A 172 22.05 -8.14 3.14
N GLY A 173 23.19 -8.34 2.49
CA GLY A 173 24.47 -8.64 3.12
C GLY A 173 24.67 -10.11 3.49
N LYS A 174 23.72 -11.01 3.19
CA LYS A 174 23.82 -12.44 3.49
C LYS A 174 24.08 -13.26 2.23
N VAL A 175 24.75 -14.40 2.41
CA VAL A 175 24.91 -15.42 1.37
C VAL A 175 23.57 -16.10 1.11
N ILE A 176 23.23 -16.32 -0.15
CA ILE A 176 21.86 -16.76 -0.55
C ILE A 176 21.60 -18.26 -0.36
N THR A 177 22.60 -19.08 -0.07
CA THR A 177 22.49 -20.55 0.01
C THR A 177 21.28 -21.02 0.85
N ASP A 178 21.07 -20.42 2.01
CA ASP A 178 19.98 -20.81 2.90
C ASP A 178 18.63 -20.19 2.53
N TYR A 179 18.60 -19.24 1.60
CA TYR A 179 17.45 -18.39 1.27
C TYR A 179 16.92 -18.56 -0.14
N ILE A 180 17.53 -19.46 -0.94
CA ILE A 180 17.00 -19.85 -2.25
C ILE A 180 15.62 -20.48 -2.08
N PRO A 181 14.74 -20.44 -3.11
CA PRO A 181 13.42 -21.06 -3.05
C PRO A 181 13.45 -22.50 -2.54
N LYS A 182 12.59 -22.83 -1.57
CA LYS A 182 12.50 -24.17 -0.95
C LYS A 182 11.05 -24.60 -0.89
N GLY A 183 10.72 -25.77 -1.44
CA GLY A 183 9.37 -26.32 -1.41
C GLY A 183 9.05 -27.14 -2.63
N GLU A 184 7.75 -27.23 -2.96
CA GLU A 184 7.27 -27.92 -4.14
C GLU A 184 7.20 -26.96 -5.33
N ASP A 185 7.58 -27.44 -6.51
CA ASP A 185 7.55 -26.72 -7.81
C ASP A 185 8.42 -25.44 -7.85
N VAL A 186 9.41 -25.33 -6.97
CA VAL A 186 10.29 -24.14 -6.89
C VAL A 186 11.54 -24.23 -7.76
N ASP A 187 11.89 -25.42 -8.28
CA ASP A 187 13.10 -25.64 -9.06
C ASP A 187 13.14 -24.76 -10.31
N GLU A 188 12.01 -24.61 -10.99
CA GLU A 188 11.90 -23.75 -12.17
C GLU A 188 12.07 -22.27 -11.81
N LEU A 189 11.54 -21.83 -10.65
CA LEU A 189 11.73 -20.45 -10.17
C LEU A 189 13.20 -20.17 -9.87
N TYR A 190 13.86 -21.12 -9.21
CA TYR A 190 15.29 -21.01 -8.91
C TYR A 190 16.13 -21.01 -10.19
N ASP A 191 15.79 -21.85 -11.18
CA ASP A 191 16.45 -21.90 -12.48
C ASP A 191 16.31 -20.57 -13.25
N LEU A 192 15.13 -19.94 -13.20
CA LEU A 192 14.93 -18.60 -13.77
C LEU A 192 15.84 -17.55 -13.10
N MET A 193 15.99 -17.60 -11.78
CA MET A 193 16.87 -16.68 -11.05
C MET A 193 18.34 -16.88 -11.47
N LYS A 194 18.81 -18.12 -11.56
CA LYS A 194 20.18 -18.46 -12.02
C LYS A 194 20.43 -17.97 -13.44
N LYS A 195 19.53 -18.31 -14.36
CA LYS A 195 19.65 -17.91 -15.79
C LYS A 195 19.63 -16.39 -15.95
N SER A 196 18.84 -15.69 -15.11
CA SER A 196 18.80 -14.22 -15.17
C SER A 196 20.17 -13.60 -14.87
N TYR A 197 20.91 -14.16 -13.93
CA TYR A 197 22.26 -13.67 -13.63
C TYR A 197 23.19 -13.78 -14.84
N ASP A 198 23.19 -14.93 -15.51
CA ASP A 198 24.02 -15.13 -16.71
C ASP A 198 23.66 -14.17 -17.85
N LEU A 199 22.38 -13.80 -17.96
CA LEU A 199 21.91 -12.85 -18.97
C LEU A 199 22.20 -11.40 -18.61
N LEU A 200 22.09 -11.05 -17.33
CA LEU A 200 22.12 -9.65 -16.89
C LEU A 200 23.51 -9.15 -16.47
N LYS A 201 24.40 -10.00 -15.99
CA LYS A 201 25.74 -9.59 -15.49
C LYS A 201 26.53 -8.75 -16.48
N ASP A 202 26.49 -9.09 -17.78
CA ASP A 202 27.21 -8.42 -18.86
C ASP A 202 26.30 -7.54 -19.74
N HIS A 203 25.04 -7.35 -19.35
CA HIS A 203 24.09 -6.55 -20.15
C HIS A 203 24.57 -5.09 -20.27
N PRO A 204 24.43 -4.45 -21.45
CA PRO A 204 24.90 -3.06 -21.67
C PRO A 204 24.40 -2.04 -20.65
N VAL A 205 23.15 -2.15 -20.18
CA VAL A 205 22.61 -1.28 -19.12
C VAL A 205 23.46 -1.43 -17.85
N ASN A 206 23.79 -2.66 -17.43
CA ASN A 206 24.59 -2.91 -16.24
C ASN A 206 26.05 -2.46 -16.40
N GLN A 207 26.63 -2.62 -17.58
CA GLN A 207 27.96 -2.08 -17.86
C GLN A 207 27.99 -0.54 -17.78
N ALA A 208 26.96 0.12 -18.30
CA ALA A 208 26.80 1.58 -18.18
C ALA A 208 26.58 2.00 -16.72
N ARG A 209 25.86 1.21 -15.91
CA ARG A 209 25.67 1.48 -14.46
C ARG A 209 27.00 1.38 -13.72
N ILE A 210 27.75 0.32 -13.92
CA ILE A 210 29.07 0.12 -13.31
C ILE A 210 30.03 1.26 -13.69
N ALA A 211 30.06 1.67 -14.95
CA ALA A 211 30.88 2.79 -15.43
C ALA A 211 30.55 4.12 -14.73
N ARG A 212 29.32 4.28 -14.23
CA ARG A 212 28.85 5.45 -13.45
C ARG A 212 28.99 5.28 -11.94
N GLY A 213 29.62 4.19 -11.48
CA GLY A 213 29.76 3.89 -10.05
C GLY A 213 28.47 3.42 -9.38
N LYS A 214 27.49 2.94 -10.15
CA LYS A 214 26.24 2.37 -9.67
C LYS A 214 26.32 0.85 -9.61
N ARG A 215 25.60 0.24 -8.69
CA ARG A 215 25.47 -1.22 -8.61
C ARG A 215 24.71 -1.76 -9.81
N PRO A 216 25.16 -2.89 -10.42
CA PRO A 216 24.41 -3.54 -11.48
C PRO A 216 23.15 -4.22 -10.94
N ALA A 217 22.10 -4.25 -11.72
CA ALA A 217 20.93 -5.09 -11.48
C ALA A 217 21.15 -6.43 -12.18
N ASN A 218 21.96 -7.30 -11.58
CA ASN A 218 22.52 -8.46 -12.25
C ASN A 218 21.77 -9.78 -12.04
N SER A 219 20.67 -9.77 -11.28
CA SER A 219 19.79 -10.94 -11.13
C SER A 219 18.36 -10.51 -10.84
N ILE A 220 17.40 -11.35 -11.19
CA ILE A 220 16.06 -11.27 -10.62
C ILE A 220 16.01 -12.05 -9.30
N TRP A 221 15.08 -11.64 -8.41
CA TRP A 221 14.76 -12.35 -7.17
C TRP A 221 13.25 -12.50 -7.04
N LEU A 222 12.78 -13.75 -6.95
CA LEU A 222 11.36 -14.09 -6.96
C LEU A 222 10.87 -14.40 -5.54
N TRP A 223 9.76 -13.76 -5.14
CA TRP A 223 9.19 -13.88 -3.79
C TRP A 223 7.75 -13.32 -3.73
N GLY A 224 7.09 -13.50 -2.59
CA GLY A 224 5.81 -12.84 -2.34
C GLY A 224 4.70 -13.29 -3.27
N GLU A 225 4.54 -14.59 -3.38
CA GLU A 225 3.51 -15.25 -4.19
C GLU A 225 2.08 -14.85 -3.78
N GLY A 226 1.16 -14.92 -4.73
CA GLY A 226 -0.25 -14.68 -4.51
C GLY A 226 -1.10 -15.06 -5.71
N THR A 227 -2.39 -15.20 -5.47
CA THR A 227 -3.39 -15.51 -6.50
C THR A 227 -4.33 -14.32 -6.70
N LYS A 228 -5.00 -14.25 -7.86
CA LYS A 228 -5.97 -13.20 -8.14
C LYS A 228 -6.97 -13.07 -6.99
N PRO A 229 -7.11 -11.88 -6.36
CA PRO A 229 -8.12 -11.67 -5.34
C PRO A 229 -9.52 -11.76 -5.95
N LEU A 230 -10.36 -12.61 -5.40
CA LEU A 230 -11.75 -12.76 -5.83
C LEU A 230 -12.64 -11.81 -5.02
N LEU A 231 -12.41 -10.49 -5.16
CA LEU A 231 -13.24 -9.49 -4.52
C LEU A 231 -14.62 -9.43 -5.19
N ASP A 232 -15.67 -9.43 -4.38
CA ASP A 232 -17.01 -9.09 -4.88
C ASP A 232 -16.98 -7.68 -5.49
N ASN A 233 -17.70 -7.47 -6.58
CA ASN A 233 -17.82 -6.15 -7.18
C ASN A 233 -18.42 -5.16 -6.15
N PHE A 234 -17.73 -4.04 -5.93
CA PHE A 234 -18.07 -3.05 -4.90
C PHE A 234 -19.51 -2.53 -5.06
N SER A 235 -19.89 -2.16 -6.29
CA SER A 235 -21.23 -1.61 -6.52
C SER A 235 -22.32 -2.67 -6.41
N GLU A 236 -22.05 -3.93 -6.73
CA GLU A 236 -23.01 -5.02 -6.51
C GLU A 236 -23.16 -5.36 -5.03
N LYS A 237 -22.05 -5.35 -4.29
CA LYS A 237 -22.03 -5.68 -2.86
C LYS A 237 -22.70 -4.62 -1.99
N PHE A 238 -22.43 -3.34 -2.26
CA PHE A 238 -22.87 -2.23 -1.42
C PHE A 238 -23.97 -1.35 -2.03
N GLY A 239 -24.32 -1.56 -3.31
CA GLY A 239 -25.35 -0.80 -4.01
C GLY A 239 -24.96 0.64 -4.36
N ILE A 240 -23.68 1.00 -4.28
CA ILE A 240 -23.14 2.34 -4.52
C ILE A 240 -21.92 2.30 -5.45
N LYS A 241 -21.67 3.39 -6.17
CA LYS A 241 -20.51 3.54 -7.05
C LYS A 241 -19.34 4.13 -6.26
N GLY A 242 -18.22 3.40 -6.24
CA GLY A 242 -16.99 3.80 -5.55
C GLY A 242 -15.89 4.26 -6.49
N SER A 243 -15.14 5.28 -6.07
CA SER A 243 -13.88 5.72 -6.68
C SER A 243 -12.78 5.75 -5.65
N MET A 244 -11.57 5.40 -6.04
CA MET A 244 -10.37 5.43 -5.18
C MET A 244 -9.31 6.34 -5.77
N ILE A 245 -8.77 7.21 -4.92
CA ILE A 245 -7.66 8.11 -5.22
C ILE A 245 -6.47 7.71 -4.33
N SER A 246 -5.42 7.18 -4.93
CA SER A 246 -4.20 6.77 -4.23
C SER A 246 -2.98 6.90 -5.14
N ALA A 247 -1.82 7.20 -4.54
CA ALA A 247 -0.52 7.09 -5.22
C ALA A 247 0.04 5.66 -5.18
N VAL A 248 -0.52 4.79 -4.34
CA VAL A 248 0.01 3.47 -4.02
C VAL A 248 -0.61 2.41 -4.93
N ASP A 249 0.23 1.71 -5.71
CA ASP A 249 -0.22 0.68 -6.66
C ASP A 249 -1.05 -0.43 -6.00
N LEU A 250 -0.71 -0.79 -4.78
CA LEU A 250 -1.45 -1.76 -3.98
C LEU A 250 -2.93 -1.40 -3.82
N LEU A 251 -3.23 -0.14 -3.49
CA LEU A 251 -4.60 0.35 -3.31
C LEU A 251 -5.33 0.51 -4.64
N LYS A 252 -4.61 0.95 -5.69
CA LYS A 252 -5.14 0.96 -7.05
C LYS A 252 -5.55 -0.45 -7.48
N GLY A 253 -4.72 -1.45 -7.17
CA GLY A 253 -5.01 -2.85 -7.42
C GLY A 253 -6.26 -3.35 -6.69
N ILE A 254 -6.44 -2.99 -5.41
CA ILE A 254 -7.67 -3.30 -4.65
C ILE A 254 -8.89 -2.68 -5.35
N ALA A 255 -8.82 -1.41 -5.73
CA ALA A 255 -9.92 -0.72 -6.41
C ALA A 255 -10.29 -1.42 -7.73
N ILE A 256 -9.31 -1.76 -8.57
CA ILE A 256 -9.51 -2.45 -9.85
C ILE A 256 -10.14 -3.83 -9.61
N CYS A 257 -9.62 -4.62 -8.67
CA CYS A 257 -10.16 -5.94 -8.35
C CYS A 257 -11.59 -5.88 -7.79
N ALA A 258 -11.92 -4.80 -7.07
CA ALA A 258 -13.26 -4.54 -6.54
C ALA A 258 -14.21 -3.90 -7.57
N GLY A 259 -13.75 -3.58 -8.78
CA GLY A 259 -14.56 -2.90 -9.81
C GLY A 259 -14.90 -1.46 -9.47
N MET A 260 -14.08 -0.80 -8.64
CA MET A 260 -14.14 0.63 -8.35
C MET A 260 -13.36 1.41 -9.43
N ASN A 261 -13.68 2.70 -9.58
CA ASN A 261 -12.88 3.59 -10.41
C ASN A 261 -11.55 3.92 -9.70
N SER A 262 -10.42 3.60 -10.31
CA SER A 262 -9.10 3.99 -9.81
C SER A 262 -8.64 5.27 -10.50
N VAL A 263 -8.41 6.32 -9.71
CA VAL A 263 -8.11 7.66 -10.21
C VAL A 263 -6.64 8.00 -10.00
N ASP A 264 -5.93 8.26 -11.09
CA ASP A 264 -4.57 8.76 -11.05
C ASP A 264 -4.54 10.29 -10.89
N VAL A 265 -3.62 10.79 -10.07
CA VAL A 265 -3.42 12.21 -9.84
C VAL A 265 -1.97 12.57 -10.18
N ASP A 266 -1.77 13.49 -11.10
CA ASP A 266 -0.44 13.96 -11.47
C ASP A 266 0.29 14.56 -10.27
N GLY A 267 1.52 14.13 -10.04
CA GLY A 267 2.32 14.55 -8.89
C GLY A 267 1.93 13.91 -7.56
N ALA A 268 1.04 12.91 -7.58
CA ALA A 268 0.78 12.11 -6.39
C ALA A 268 1.97 11.20 -6.09
N THR A 269 2.50 11.31 -4.87
CA THR A 269 3.58 10.48 -4.32
C THR A 269 3.15 9.86 -3.01
N GLY A 270 3.94 8.93 -2.49
CA GLY A 270 3.75 8.35 -1.15
C GLY A 270 4.32 9.20 -0.02
N TYR A 271 4.82 10.40 -0.28
CA TYR A 271 5.52 11.21 0.72
C TYR A 271 4.91 12.61 0.88
N LEU A 272 5.56 13.46 1.67
CA LEU A 272 5.10 14.82 2.02
C LEU A 272 5.03 15.79 0.83
N ASP A 273 5.73 15.50 -0.25
CA ASP A 273 5.70 16.24 -1.51
C ASP A 273 4.53 15.87 -2.43
N THR A 274 3.66 14.95 -2.00
CA THR A 274 2.49 14.55 -2.78
C THR A 274 1.59 15.74 -3.13
N ASN A 275 0.93 15.66 -4.28
CA ASN A 275 -0.02 16.68 -4.72
C ASN A 275 -1.35 16.60 -3.94
N PHE A 276 -1.39 17.17 -2.72
CA PHE A 276 -2.60 17.22 -1.89
C PHE A 276 -3.77 17.92 -2.59
N ASP A 277 -3.54 19.10 -3.18
CA ASP A 277 -4.57 19.85 -3.89
C ASP A 277 -5.11 19.09 -5.11
N GLY A 278 -4.24 18.35 -5.80
CA GLY A 278 -4.64 17.48 -6.90
C GLY A 278 -5.56 16.34 -6.44
N LYS A 279 -5.27 15.72 -5.30
CA LYS A 279 -6.13 14.69 -4.70
C LYS A 279 -7.49 15.26 -4.27
N CYS A 280 -7.51 16.46 -3.71
CA CYS A 280 -8.74 17.18 -3.38
C CYS A 280 -9.60 17.45 -4.63
N LYS A 281 -8.99 18.02 -5.69
CA LYS A 281 -9.68 18.29 -6.96
C LYS A 281 -10.25 17.02 -7.58
N ALA A 282 -9.48 15.94 -7.59
CA ALA A 282 -9.91 14.65 -8.08
C ALA A 282 -11.12 14.11 -7.30
N ALA A 283 -11.11 14.22 -5.97
CA ALA A 283 -12.24 13.79 -5.13
C ALA A 283 -13.52 14.57 -5.45
N ILE A 284 -13.43 15.88 -5.57
CA ILE A 284 -14.56 16.73 -5.94
C ILE A 284 -15.08 16.38 -7.34
N GLU A 285 -14.19 16.12 -8.29
CA GLU A 285 -14.57 15.77 -9.66
C GLU A 285 -15.26 14.41 -9.74
N GLU A 286 -14.79 13.43 -8.99
CA GLU A 286 -15.45 12.11 -8.90
C GLU A 286 -16.88 12.22 -8.36
N PHE A 287 -17.12 13.03 -7.31
CA PHE A 287 -18.47 13.29 -6.83
C PHE A 287 -19.36 13.96 -7.88
N LYS A 288 -18.83 14.93 -8.64
CA LYS A 288 -19.56 15.58 -9.75
C LYS A 288 -19.87 14.60 -10.88
N ASN A 289 -18.98 13.66 -11.15
CA ASN A 289 -19.14 12.61 -12.17
C ASN A 289 -20.04 11.47 -11.73
N GLY A 290 -20.62 11.53 -10.52
CA GLY A 290 -21.64 10.62 -10.07
C GLY A 290 -21.18 9.50 -9.15
N ALA A 291 -19.93 9.54 -8.66
CA ALA A 291 -19.51 8.63 -7.59
C ALA A 291 -20.36 8.87 -6.34
N ASP A 292 -20.78 7.80 -5.68
CA ASP A 292 -21.47 7.85 -4.41
C ASP A 292 -20.50 7.84 -3.26
N LEU A 293 -19.41 7.05 -3.38
CA LEU A 293 -18.30 6.98 -2.43
C LEU A 293 -17.00 7.37 -3.12
N VAL A 294 -16.24 8.26 -2.46
CA VAL A 294 -14.86 8.56 -2.84
C VAL A 294 -13.94 8.23 -1.68
N TYR A 295 -12.99 7.35 -1.95
CA TYR A 295 -11.95 6.91 -1.03
C TYR A 295 -10.66 7.65 -1.36
N VAL A 296 -10.21 8.53 -0.49
CA VAL A 296 -8.96 9.29 -0.66
C VAL A 296 -7.92 8.74 0.29
N HIS A 297 -6.86 8.20 -0.26
CA HIS A 297 -5.73 7.64 0.47
C HIS A 297 -4.51 8.57 0.41
N VAL A 298 -3.89 8.82 1.55
CA VAL A 298 -2.65 9.61 1.68
C VAL A 298 -1.64 8.86 2.53
N GLU A 299 -0.52 8.45 1.92
CA GLU A 299 0.53 7.64 2.54
C GLU A 299 1.55 8.47 3.33
N ALA A 300 1.56 9.80 3.18
CA ALA A 300 2.59 10.66 3.76
C ALA A 300 2.83 10.48 5.27
N PRO A 301 1.83 10.29 6.15
CA PRO A 301 2.07 10.04 7.56
C PRO A 301 2.78 8.72 7.83
N ASP A 302 2.48 7.66 7.03
CA ASP A 302 3.12 6.35 7.13
C ASP A 302 4.61 6.42 6.78
N GLU A 303 4.92 7.01 5.65
CA GLU A 303 6.31 7.16 5.18
C GLU A 303 7.14 8.02 6.13
N CYS A 304 6.57 9.08 6.71
CA CYS A 304 7.22 9.85 7.78
C CYS A 304 7.45 8.99 9.03
N GLY A 305 6.52 8.10 9.37
CA GLY A 305 6.67 7.12 10.45
C GLY A 305 7.84 6.18 10.21
N HIS A 306 7.94 5.57 9.04
CA HIS A 306 9.03 4.69 8.63
C HIS A 306 10.40 5.38 8.67
N ARG A 307 10.46 6.65 8.30
CA ARG A 307 11.69 7.46 8.34
C ARG A 307 12.01 7.99 9.73
N GLY A 308 11.08 7.93 10.67
CA GLY A 308 11.23 8.50 12.02
C GLY A 308 11.22 10.03 12.03
N GLU A 309 10.51 10.64 11.08
CA GLU A 309 10.44 12.09 10.87
C GLU A 309 9.28 12.71 11.66
N ILE A 310 9.53 13.05 12.92
CA ILE A 310 8.51 13.48 13.89
C ILE A 310 7.72 14.71 13.38
N GLU A 311 8.43 15.79 13.04
CA GLU A 311 7.81 17.04 12.60
C GLU A 311 7.06 16.88 11.27
N ASN A 312 7.63 16.09 10.35
CA ASN A 312 7.02 15.82 9.05
C ASN A 312 5.75 14.97 9.18
N LYS A 313 5.70 14.03 10.13
CA LYS A 313 4.48 13.25 10.39
C LYS A 313 3.34 14.14 10.89
N VAL A 314 3.62 15.05 11.83
CA VAL A 314 2.66 16.07 12.29
C VAL A 314 2.19 16.92 11.11
N LYS A 315 3.13 17.43 10.31
CA LYS A 315 2.82 18.26 9.14
C LYS A 315 1.99 17.51 8.09
N ALA A 316 2.26 16.24 7.84
CA ALA A 316 1.48 15.44 6.91
C ALA A 316 0.01 15.36 7.31
N ILE A 317 -0.29 15.18 8.61
CA ILE A 317 -1.65 15.19 9.14
C ILE A 317 -2.32 16.55 8.94
N GLU A 318 -1.61 17.64 9.21
CA GLU A 318 -2.09 19.01 9.01
C GLU A 318 -2.41 19.29 7.53
N MET A 319 -1.53 18.86 6.62
CA MET A 319 -1.72 19.01 5.17
C MET A 319 -2.95 18.24 4.66
N ILE A 320 -3.21 17.05 5.18
CA ILE A 320 -4.43 16.28 4.84
C ILE A 320 -5.68 17.04 5.25
N ASP A 321 -5.70 17.57 6.49
CA ASP A 321 -6.83 18.32 7.02
C ASP A 321 -7.11 19.59 6.21
N GLU A 322 -6.07 20.38 5.97
CA GLU A 322 -6.16 21.70 5.34
C GLU A 322 -6.43 21.61 3.84
N HIS A 323 -5.72 20.74 3.11
CA HIS A 323 -5.71 20.73 1.65
C HIS A 323 -6.67 19.72 1.02
N ILE A 324 -7.11 18.69 1.77
CA ILE A 324 -8.02 17.68 1.24
C ILE A 324 -9.33 17.67 2.01
N LEU A 325 -9.30 17.31 3.30
CA LEU A 325 -10.52 17.05 4.06
C LEU A 325 -11.40 18.28 4.17
N GLY A 326 -10.86 19.42 4.61
CA GLY A 326 -11.60 20.66 4.76
C GLY A 326 -12.30 21.09 3.46
N PRO A 327 -11.58 21.27 2.35
CA PRO A 327 -12.20 21.65 1.07
C PRO A 327 -13.21 20.64 0.53
N VAL A 328 -12.98 19.33 0.67
CA VAL A 328 -13.96 18.30 0.21
C VAL A 328 -15.21 18.31 1.08
N VAL A 329 -15.07 18.43 2.40
CA VAL A 329 -16.23 18.55 3.30
C VAL A 329 -17.04 19.82 2.99
N GLU A 330 -16.38 20.94 2.73
CA GLU A 330 -17.08 22.17 2.35
C GLU A 330 -17.85 22.01 1.04
N PHE A 331 -17.27 21.33 0.04
CA PHE A 331 -17.95 20.98 -1.19
C PHE A 331 -19.17 20.06 -0.94
N LEU A 332 -19.04 19.07 -0.06
CA LEU A 332 -20.11 18.11 0.26
C LEU A 332 -21.32 18.76 0.92
N LYS A 333 -21.16 19.89 1.61
CA LYS A 333 -22.31 20.68 2.15
C LYS A 333 -23.28 21.18 1.08
N GLY A 334 -22.88 21.14 -0.18
CA GLY A 334 -23.78 21.42 -1.31
C GLY A 334 -24.76 20.30 -1.65
N TYR A 335 -24.60 19.12 -1.05
CA TYR A 335 -25.51 17.99 -1.20
C TYR A 335 -26.49 17.92 -0.02
N ASP A 336 -27.67 17.29 -0.24
CA ASP A 336 -28.70 17.16 0.79
C ASP A 336 -28.25 16.34 1.99
N ASP A 337 -27.41 15.32 1.73
CA ASP A 337 -26.85 14.44 2.75
C ASP A 337 -25.49 13.89 2.34
N PHE A 338 -24.61 13.79 3.33
CA PHE A 338 -23.29 13.19 3.17
C PHE A 338 -22.79 12.62 4.50
N ALA A 339 -21.87 11.66 4.39
CA ALA A 339 -21.14 11.11 5.53
C ALA A 339 -19.62 11.12 5.25
N VAL A 340 -18.86 11.20 6.33
CA VAL A 340 -17.39 11.23 6.26
C VAL A 340 -16.82 10.24 7.27
N LEU A 341 -16.02 9.30 6.79
CA LEU A 341 -15.15 8.48 7.61
C LEU A 341 -13.73 9.04 7.55
N VAL A 342 -13.12 9.26 8.70
CA VAL A 342 -11.68 9.53 8.81
C VAL A 342 -11.06 8.47 9.70
N CYS A 343 -10.06 7.77 9.22
CA CYS A 343 -9.27 6.82 10.01
C CYS A 343 -7.89 6.59 9.39
N PRO A 344 -6.89 6.22 10.18
CA PRO A 344 -5.72 5.50 9.68
C PRO A 344 -6.10 4.05 9.35
N ASP A 345 -5.28 3.39 8.55
CA ASP A 345 -5.40 1.95 8.31
C ASP A 345 -4.69 1.11 9.40
N HIS A 346 -3.51 1.53 9.82
CA HIS A 346 -2.73 0.96 10.92
C HIS A 346 -1.86 2.04 11.57
N PRO A 347 -1.29 1.78 12.76
CA PRO A 347 -0.23 2.61 13.30
C PRO A 347 1.10 2.34 12.59
N THR A 348 1.90 3.40 12.43
CA THR A 348 3.32 3.33 12.03
C THR A 348 4.13 4.13 13.04
N PRO A 349 4.30 3.59 14.27
CA PRO A 349 4.91 4.34 15.36
C PRO A 349 6.33 4.80 15.04
N LEU A 350 6.60 6.07 15.30
CA LEU A 350 7.92 6.69 15.14
C LEU A 350 9.01 5.97 15.96
N SER A 351 8.61 5.34 17.07
CA SER A 351 9.51 4.61 17.98
C SER A 351 10.11 3.35 17.36
N ILE A 352 9.34 2.65 16.52
CA ILE A 352 9.75 1.37 15.91
C ILE A 352 9.86 1.43 14.39
N ARG A 353 9.35 2.49 13.74
CA ARG A 353 9.46 2.75 12.30
C ARG A 353 8.90 1.63 11.41
N THR A 354 7.89 0.95 11.88
CA THR A 354 7.18 -0.10 11.14
C THR A 354 5.75 -0.23 11.64
N HIS A 355 4.94 -0.98 10.89
CA HIS A 355 3.52 -1.16 11.19
C HIS A 355 3.28 -1.99 12.44
N THR A 356 2.20 -1.68 13.16
CA THR A 356 1.66 -2.51 14.23
C THR A 356 0.20 -2.88 13.96
N SER A 357 -0.30 -3.90 14.64
CA SER A 357 -1.70 -4.31 14.59
C SER A 357 -2.56 -3.69 15.69
N THR A 358 -2.05 -2.68 16.38
CA THR A 358 -2.82 -1.95 17.40
C THR A 358 -4.05 -1.31 16.77
N PRO A 359 -5.24 -1.45 17.36
CA PRO A 359 -6.45 -0.79 16.88
C PRO A 359 -6.31 0.73 16.79
N VAL A 360 -6.92 1.31 15.78
CA VAL A 360 -6.76 2.70 15.40
C VAL A 360 -8.02 3.54 15.67
N PRO A 361 -7.89 4.87 15.86
CA PRO A 361 -9.04 5.75 16.01
C PRO A 361 -9.80 5.88 14.68
N TYR A 362 -11.13 6.01 14.78
CA TYR A 362 -11.99 6.37 13.67
C TYR A 362 -13.00 7.44 14.09
N LEU A 363 -13.47 8.21 13.12
CA LEU A 363 -14.68 9.02 13.24
C LEU A 363 -15.60 8.76 12.05
N ILE A 364 -16.91 8.67 12.31
CA ILE A 364 -17.95 8.62 11.29
C ILE A 364 -18.91 9.78 11.54
N TYR A 365 -18.85 10.77 10.67
CA TYR A 365 -19.75 11.92 10.68
C TYR A 365 -20.89 11.71 9.69
N ASP A 366 -22.11 11.89 10.15
CA ASP A 366 -23.32 11.90 9.33
C ASP A 366 -23.98 13.28 9.40
N SER A 367 -24.09 13.96 8.27
CA SER A 367 -24.63 15.32 8.19
C SER A 367 -26.08 15.44 8.65
N LYS A 368 -26.85 14.34 8.65
CA LYS A 368 -28.23 14.29 9.09
C LYS A 368 -28.42 13.81 10.53
N ASN A 369 -27.43 13.11 11.07
CA ASN A 369 -27.48 12.50 12.37
C ASN A 369 -26.26 12.89 13.22
N GLU A 370 -26.06 14.21 13.40
CA GLU A 370 -24.95 14.69 14.25
C GLU A 370 -25.08 14.17 15.68
N ILE A 371 -23.99 13.68 16.22
CA ILE A 371 -23.89 13.11 17.57
C ILE A 371 -22.90 13.96 18.38
N ASN A 372 -23.30 14.44 19.55
CA ASN A 372 -22.32 15.05 20.45
C ASN A 372 -21.45 13.96 21.09
N SER A 373 -20.26 13.73 20.52
CA SER A 373 -19.31 12.71 21.00
C SER A 373 -18.62 13.09 22.31
N GLY A 374 -18.55 14.37 22.62
CA GLY A 374 -17.72 14.90 23.69
C GLY A 374 -16.22 15.00 23.35
N VAL A 375 -15.80 14.51 22.17
CA VAL A 375 -14.41 14.56 21.69
C VAL A 375 -14.06 16.00 21.28
N LYS A 376 -12.92 16.49 21.73
CA LYS A 376 -12.41 17.83 21.40
C LYS A 376 -11.28 17.79 20.41
N VAL A 377 -10.45 16.76 20.51
CA VAL A 377 -9.30 16.51 19.62
C VAL A 377 -9.40 15.08 19.09
N PHE A 378 -9.49 14.92 17.78
CA PHE A 378 -9.48 13.60 17.17
C PHE A 378 -8.09 12.98 17.32
N CYS A 379 -7.95 12.05 18.25
CA CYS A 379 -6.70 11.37 18.56
C CYS A 379 -6.97 10.01 19.23
N GLU A 380 -5.92 9.22 19.37
CA GLU A 380 -5.96 7.87 19.94
C GLU A 380 -6.52 7.84 21.35
N LYS A 381 -6.15 8.82 22.17
CA LYS A 381 -6.58 8.93 23.57
C LYS A 381 -8.07 9.20 23.67
N GLU A 382 -8.54 10.29 23.08
CA GLU A 382 -9.95 10.69 23.17
C GLU A 382 -10.88 9.66 22.49
N ALA A 383 -10.41 9.03 21.39
CA ALA A 383 -11.14 7.96 20.75
C ALA A 383 -11.33 6.73 21.65
N ARG A 384 -10.31 6.35 22.43
CA ARG A 384 -10.43 5.26 23.44
C ARG A 384 -11.36 5.63 24.57
N GLU A 385 -11.36 6.88 25.02
CA GLU A 385 -12.19 7.37 26.12
C GLU A 385 -13.69 7.33 25.80
N THR A 386 -14.09 7.30 24.53
CA THR A 386 -15.50 7.12 24.13
C THR A 386 -16.07 5.75 24.53
N GLY A 387 -15.21 4.74 24.62
CA GLY A 387 -15.59 3.35 24.87
C GLY A 387 -16.16 2.61 23.66
N ASN A 388 -16.29 3.26 22.50
CA ASN A 388 -16.73 2.62 21.26
C ASN A 388 -15.58 1.79 20.66
N TYR A 389 -15.87 0.50 20.36
CA TYR A 389 -14.87 -0.41 19.82
C TYR A 389 -15.47 -1.32 18.75
N ILE A 390 -14.82 -1.36 17.58
CA ILE A 390 -15.17 -2.24 16.48
C ILE A 390 -14.09 -3.32 16.34
N GLU A 391 -14.40 -4.55 16.75
CA GLU A 391 -13.48 -5.70 16.72
C GLU A 391 -13.17 -6.17 15.28
N LYS A 392 -14.13 -6.09 14.38
CA LYS A 392 -14.01 -6.50 12.99
C LYS A 392 -14.01 -5.29 12.09
N GLY A 393 -12.82 -4.86 11.63
CA GLY A 393 -12.65 -3.64 10.84
C GLY A 393 -13.52 -3.58 9.59
N PHE A 394 -13.80 -4.71 8.96
CA PHE A 394 -14.68 -4.79 7.79
C PHE A 394 -16.18 -4.52 8.10
N ARG A 395 -16.52 -4.29 9.35
CA ARG A 395 -17.84 -3.78 9.79
C ARG A 395 -17.83 -2.28 10.08
N LEU A 396 -16.74 -1.60 9.78
CA LEU A 396 -16.67 -0.15 9.80
C LEU A 396 -17.48 0.38 8.61
N HIS A 397 -18.73 0.71 8.83
CA HIS A 397 -19.65 1.17 7.78
C HIS A 397 -19.99 2.65 8.00
N ILE A 398 -19.95 3.41 6.90
CA ILE A 398 -20.51 4.77 6.84
C ILE A 398 -22.01 4.69 6.54
#